data_35d410487df3a37f337f1d0e158fcf90
#
_entry.id   35d410487df3a37f337f1d0e158fcf90
#
_cell.length_a   1.000
_cell.length_b   1.000
_cell.length_c   1.000
_cell.angle_alpha   90.00
_cell.angle_beta   90.00
_cell.angle_gamma   90.00
#
_symmetry.space_group_name_H-M   'P 1'
#
loop_
_entity.id
_entity.type
_entity.pdbx_description
1 polymer ?
#
loop_
_entity_poly.entity_id
_entity_poly.type
_entity_poly.pdbx_seq_one_letter_code
_entity_poly.pdbx_strand_id
1 'polypeptide(L)'
;GNPLGLNSTVTAGIISAKGRSIDILSQQSRTPIESFIQTDAAINPGNSGGALVNVNGDLIGINTAIQSKTGYYEGYGFAVPANLARKIVEDIKKFGLVQRGFLGVGSLDLSNEMQVAAYNQREKKNVKAGDGIYVTEITKKSGAEDAGIQPGDIITKIDNNDINGFSDLSLAIGSRRPGDKVAVTYTRNGKVNNVNVTLKDLKGGTSSRSKDDLTVTEKIGSE
;
A
#
# COMPACT_ATOMS: atom_id res chain seq x y z
N GLY A 1 -12.98 -22.03 4.18
CA GLY A 1 -14.12 -21.11 4.35
C GLY A 1 -15.48 -21.78 4.26
N ASN A 2 -16.54 -21.00 4.40
CA ASN A 2 -17.93 -21.48 4.32
C ASN A 2 -18.69 -20.72 3.22
N PRO A 3 -18.22 -20.76 1.96
CA PRO A 3 -18.88 -20.06 0.87
C PRO A 3 -20.27 -20.66 0.62
N LEU A 4 -21.26 -19.79 0.41
CA LEU A 4 -22.65 -20.19 0.09
C LEU A 4 -23.28 -21.11 1.15
N GLY A 5 -22.80 -21.06 2.40
CA GLY A 5 -23.27 -21.93 3.51
C GLY A 5 -22.67 -23.34 3.49
N LEU A 6 -21.74 -23.65 2.59
CA LEU A 6 -21.04 -24.93 2.53
C LEU A 6 -19.86 -24.94 3.53
N ASN A 7 -19.91 -25.85 4.49
CA ASN A 7 -18.89 -25.94 5.54
C ASN A 7 -17.56 -26.52 5.01
N SER A 8 -16.44 -25.94 5.51
CA SER A 8 -15.08 -26.45 5.30
C SER A 8 -14.66 -26.54 3.82
N THR A 9 -15.14 -25.63 2.97
CA THR A 9 -14.78 -25.59 1.55
C THR A 9 -13.35 -25.10 1.38
N VAL A 10 -12.61 -25.79 0.52
CA VAL A 10 -11.29 -25.40 0.02
C VAL A 10 -11.41 -25.16 -1.48
N THR A 11 -10.80 -24.05 -1.93
CA THR A 11 -10.63 -23.74 -3.34
C THR A 11 -9.15 -23.69 -3.66
N ALA A 12 -8.76 -24.02 -4.90
CA ALA A 12 -7.38 -24.01 -5.34
C ALA A 12 -7.24 -23.18 -6.62
N GLY A 13 -6.06 -22.62 -6.82
CA GLY A 13 -5.70 -21.81 -7.97
C GLY A 13 -4.25 -21.40 -7.90
N ILE A 14 -3.89 -20.35 -8.63
CA ILE A 14 -2.54 -19.79 -8.67
C ILE A 14 -2.54 -18.34 -8.18
N ILE A 15 -1.35 -17.80 -7.92
CA ILE A 15 -1.15 -16.36 -7.79
C ILE A 15 -1.09 -15.76 -9.19
N SER A 16 -2.14 -15.04 -9.57
CA SER A 16 -2.27 -14.41 -10.88
C SER A 16 -1.46 -13.12 -11.00
N ALA A 17 -1.36 -12.36 -9.89
CA ALA A 17 -0.57 -11.13 -9.81
C ALA A 17 -0.27 -10.76 -8.35
N LYS A 18 0.67 -9.85 -8.17
CA LYS A 18 0.96 -9.20 -6.89
C LYS A 18 0.87 -7.68 -7.05
N GLY A 19 0.68 -6.97 -5.94
CA GLY A 19 0.68 -5.52 -5.96
C GLY A 19 -0.52 -4.92 -6.73
N ARG A 20 -1.71 -5.52 -6.64
CA ARG A 20 -2.90 -4.97 -7.29
C ARG A 20 -3.56 -3.93 -6.42
N SER A 21 -3.86 -2.75 -6.98
CA SER A 21 -4.83 -1.80 -6.46
C SER A 21 -6.15 -2.01 -7.19
N ILE A 22 -7.24 -1.99 -6.45
CA ILE A 22 -8.62 -2.15 -6.98
C ILE A 22 -9.53 -1.02 -6.50
N ASP A 23 -8.94 0.03 -5.95
CA ASP A 23 -9.57 1.30 -5.54
C ASP A 23 -10.78 1.16 -4.56
N ILE A 24 -10.83 0.07 -3.78
CA ILE A 24 -11.89 -0.15 -2.79
C ILE A 24 -11.68 0.63 -1.49
N LEU A 25 -10.43 0.94 -1.15
CA LEU A 25 -10.08 1.68 0.07
C LEU A 25 -9.91 3.19 -0.18
N SER A 26 -9.81 3.62 -1.42
CA SER A 26 -9.61 5.01 -1.81
C SER A 26 -10.76 5.94 -1.35
N GLN A 27 -11.98 5.41 -1.27
CA GLN A 27 -13.14 6.13 -0.76
C GLN A 27 -13.23 6.16 0.77
N GLN A 28 -12.56 5.24 1.46
CA GLN A 28 -12.64 5.09 2.92
C GLN A 28 -11.43 5.67 3.65
N SER A 29 -10.32 5.90 2.95
CA SER A 29 -9.08 6.38 3.55
C SER A 29 -8.38 7.39 2.64
N ARG A 30 -7.85 8.46 3.25
CA ARG A 30 -7.00 9.44 2.55
C ARG A 30 -5.64 8.86 2.15
N THR A 31 -5.26 7.73 2.72
CA THR A 31 -3.96 7.07 2.50
C THR A 31 -4.20 5.57 2.42
N PRO A 32 -4.89 5.07 1.38
CA PRO A 32 -5.16 3.65 1.24
C PRO A 32 -3.85 2.89 1.01
N ILE A 33 -3.72 1.74 1.65
CA ILE A 33 -2.65 0.79 1.34
C ILE A 33 -3.31 -0.34 0.55
N GLU A 34 -3.23 -0.24 -0.75
CA GLU A 34 -3.74 -1.26 -1.65
C GLU A 34 -2.57 -1.92 -2.39
N SER A 35 -2.23 -3.10 -1.98
CA SER A 35 -1.23 -3.96 -2.63
C SER A 35 -1.67 -5.40 -2.44
N PHE A 36 -2.76 -5.78 -3.14
CA PHE A 36 -3.35 -7.09 -2.98
C PHE A 36 -2.61 -8.17 -3.78
N ILE A 37 -2.66 -9.39 -3.27
CA ILE A 37 -2.36 -10.60 -4.04
C ILE A 37 -3.62 -10.94 -4.84
N GLN A 38 -3.51 -11.06 -6.15
CA GLN A 38 -4.57 -11.56 -7.02
C GLN A 38 -4.43 -13.07 -7.18
N THR A 39 -5.56 -13.79 -7.11
CA THR A 39 -5.63 -15.24 -7.33
C THR A 39 -6.85 -15.60 -8.16
N ASP A 40 -6.76 -16.69 -8.90
CA ASP A 40 -7.89 -17.33 -9.59
C ASP A 40 -8.52 -18.45 -8.76
N ALA A 41 -8.03 -18.73 -7.54
CA ALA A 41 -8.76 -19.55 -6.59
C ALA A 41 -10.12 -18.93 -6.28
N ALA A 42 -11.20 -19.66 -6.44
CA ALA A 42 -12.55 -19.11 -6.34
C ALA A 42 -12.82 -18.54 -4.93
N ILE A 43 -13.08 -17.24 -4.87
CA ILE A 43 -13.47 -16.52 -3.67
C ILE A 43 -14.93 -16.08 -3.82
N ASN A 44 -15.79 -16.48 -2.89
CA ASN A 44 -17.19 -16.10 -2.82
C ASN A 44 -17.52 -15.62 -1.40
N PRO A 45 -18.66 -14.95 -1.18
CA PRO A 45 -19.12 -14.62 0.17
C PRO A 45 -19.08 -15.86 1.08
N GLY A 46 -18.36 -15.73 2.22
CA GLY A 46 -18.06 -16.82 3.15
C GLY A 46 -16.59 -17.32 3.12
N ASN A 47 -15.81 -16.94 2.11
CA ASN A 47 -14.34 -17.16 2.09
C ASN A 47 -13.55 -15.96 2.63
N SER A 48 -14.13 -14.75 2.66
CA SER A 48 -13.48 -13.55 3.19
C SER A 48 -13.06 -13.75 4.64
N GLY A 49 -11.83 -13.34 4.99
CA GLY A 49 -11.18 -13.63 6.26
C GLY A 49 -10.51 -15.00 6.32
N GLY A 50 -10.74 -15.89 5.34
CA GLY A 50 -10.07 -17.18 5.24
C GLY A 50 -8.62 -17.05 4.78
N ALA A 51 -7.81 -18.04 5.13
CA ALA A 51 -6.41 -18.09 4.77
C ALA A 51 -6.20 -18.39 3.27
N LEU A 52 -5.30 -17.65 2.63
CA LEU A 52 -4.66 -18.05 1.38
C LEU A 52 -3.31 -18.66 1.73
N VAL A 53 -3.12 -19.92 1.41
CA VAL A 53 -1.91 -20.67 1.76
C VAL A 53 -1.21 -21.17 0.50
N ASN A 54 0.10 -21.37 0.59
CA ASN A 54 0.87 -22.02 -0.48
C ASN A 54 0.79 -23.56 -0.34
N VAL A 55 1.47 -24.26 -1.24
CA VAL A 55 1.50 -25.74 -1.25
C VAL A 55 2.18 -26.36 -0.01
N ASN A 56 2.97 -25.60 0.72
CA ASN A 56 3.62 -26.02 1.95
C ASN A 56 2.74 -25.75 3.20
N GLY A 57 1.57 -25.12 3.04
CA GLY A 57 0.71 -24.69 4.13
C GLY A 57 1.08 -23.35 4.76
N ASP A 58 2.06 -22.62 4.21
CA ASP A 58 2.42 -21.30 4.72
C ASP A 58 1.35 -20.27 4.37
N LEU A 59 0.98 -19.43 5.34
CA LEU A 59 0.05 -18.33 5.13
C LEU A 59 0.70 -17.24 4.24
N ILE A 60 0.14 -17.03 3.06
CA ILE A 60 0.61 -16.01 2.12
C ILE A 60 -0.32 -14.79 2.05
N GLY A 61 -1.59 -14.96 2.42
CA GLY A 61 -2.56 -13.87 2.44
C GLY A 61 -3.83 -14.19 3.20
N ILE A 62 -4.66 -13.15 3.37
CA ILE A 62 -6.02 -13.23 3.93
C ILE A 62 -6.99 -12.80 2.84
N ASN A 63 -7.91 -13.70 2.44
CA ASN A 63 -8.91 -13.41 1.43
C ASN A 63 -9.80 -12.24 1.86
N THR A 64 -10.02 -11.28 0.98
CA THR A 64 -10.72 -10.05 1.36
C THR A 64 -11.78 -9.59 0.37
N ALA A 65 -11.52 -9.66 -0.93
CA ALA A 65 -12.37 -9.06 -1.94
C ALA A 65 -12.39 -9.87 -3.24
N ILE A 66 -13.39 -9.59 -4.05
CA ILE A 66 -13.47 -10.00 -5.46
C ILE A 66 -13.74 -8.76 -6.31
N GLN A 67 -13.24 -8.76 -7.54
CA GLN A 67 -13.70 -7.83 -8.55
C GLN A 67 -14.78 -8.54 -9.37
N SER A 68 -16.02 -8.07 -9.28
CA SER A 68 -17.18 -8.74 -9.87
C SER A 68 -18.26 -7.72 -10.17
N LYS A 69 -19.00 -7.97 -11.25
CA LYS A 69 -20.21 -7.23 -11.61
C LYS A 69 -21.48 -7.84 -10.99
N THR A 70 -21.42 -9.13 -10.66
CA THR A 70 -22.54 -9.91 -10.14
C THR A 70 -22.53 -10.09 -8.63
N GLY A 71 -21.41 -9.74 -7.96
CA GLY A 71 -21.19 -10.01 -6.54
C GLY A 71 -20.67 -11.41 -6.24
N TYR A 72 -20.48 -12.25 -7.27
CA TYR A 72 -19.88 -13.57 -7.18
C TYR A 72 -18.55 -13.62 -7.93
N TYR A 73 -17.77 -14.66 -7.68
CA TYR A 73 -16.47 -14.86 -8.31
C TYR A 73 -16.56 -14.95 -9.84
N GLU A 74 -15.82 -14.09 -10.52
CA GLU A 74 -15.71 -14.00 -11.98
C GLU A 74 -14.24 -14.14 -12.47
N GLY A 75 -13.41 -14.85 -11.71
CA GLY A 75 -11.99 -15.08 -12.06
C GLY A 75 -11.00 -14.16 -11.35
N TYR A 76 -11.45 -13.22 -10.53
CA TYR A 76 -10.60 -12.22 -9.88
C TYR A 76 -10.84 -12.19 -8.37
N GLY A 77 -10.04 -12.95 -7.63
CA GLY A 77 -9.99 -12.92 -6.17
C GLY A 77 -8.81 -12.13 -5.66
N PHE A 78 -8.96 -11.49 -4.49
CA PHE A 78 -7.92 -10.66 -3.88
C PHE A 78 -7.73 -11.00 -2.41
N ALA A 79 -6.45 -11.03 -1.99
CA ALA A 79 -6.06 -11.26 -0.62
C ALA A 79 -5.08 -10.19 -0.13
N VAL A 80 -5.21 -9.79 1.13
CA VAL A 80 -4.22 -8.94 1.82
C VAL A 80 -2.97 -9.78 2.04
N PRO A 81 -1.75 -9.32 1.66
CA PRO A 81 -0.51 -10.04 1.93
C PRO A 81 -0.33 -10.34 3.42
N ALA A 82 0.14 -11.55 3.74
CA ALA A 82 0.26 -12.00 5.12
C ALA A 82 1.20 -11.15 6.00
N ASN A 83 2.27 -10.60 5.42
CA ASN A 83 3.19 -9.69 6.11
C ASN A 83 2.49 -8.37 6.50
N LEU A 84 1.66 -7.81 5.63
CA LEU A 84 0.89 -6.61 5.92
C LEU A 84 -0.20 -6.90 6.97
N ALA A 85 -0.93 -8.02 6.82
CA ALA A 85 -1.95 -8.44 7.79
C ALA A 85 -1.34 -8.64 9.18
N ARG A 86 -0.19 -9.29 9.27
CA ARG A 86 0.55 -9.50 10.53
C ARG A 86 0.90 -8.18 11.20
N LYS A 87 1.49 -7.24 10.47
CA LYS A 87 1.83 -5.91 10.99
C LYS A 87 0.60 -5.17 11.53
N ILE A 88 -0.52 -5.20 10.81
CA ILE A 88 -1.78 -4.57 11.23
C ILE A 88 -2.28 -5.18 12.55
N VAL A 89 -2.31 -6.51 12.65
CA VAL A 89 -2.74 -7.23 13.87
C VAL A 89 -1.82 -6.91 15.06
N GLU A 90 -0.50 -6.91 14.84
CA GLU A 90 0.48 -6.54 15.88
C GLU A 90 0.27 -5.12 16.38
N ASP A 91 0.02 -4.17 15.47
CA ASP A 91 -0.25 -2.78 15.83
C ASP A 91 -1.53 -2.64 16.66
N ILE A 92 -2.62 -3.27 16.22
CA ILE A 92 -3.91 -3.24 16.93
C ILE A 92 -3.74 -3.84 18.34
N LYS A 93 -3.04 -4.98 18.45
CA LYS A 93 -2.78 -5.63 19.76
C LYS A 93 -1.94 -4.74 20.69
N LYS A 94 -0.94 -4.04 20.16
CA LYS A 94 0.01 -3.27 20.97
C LYS A 94 -0.46 -1.86 21.25
N PHE A 95 -1.09 -1.19 20.29
CA PHE A 95 -1.39 0.23 20.35
C PHE A 95 -2.90 0.54 20.31
N GLY A 96 -3.75 -0.45 20.02
CA GLY A 96 -5.18 -0.26 19.81
C GLY A 96 -5.53 0.39 18.46
N LEU A 97 -4.53 0.74 17.65
CA LEU A 97 -4.70 1.36 16.34
C LEU A 97 -3.53 1.03 15.40
N VAL A 98 -3.78 1.09 14.10
CA VAL A 98 -2.76 0.83 13.09
C VAL A 98 -1.79 2.01 13.00
N GLN A 99 -0.50 1.73 13.15
CA GLN A 99 0.57 2.71 12.94
C GLN A 99 0.88 2.83 11.45
N ARG A 100 0.97 4.06 10.94
CA ARG A 100 1.31 4.29 9.53
C ARG A 100 2.47 5.27 9.43
N GLY A 101 3.60 4.79 8.91
CA GLY A 101 4.70 5.65 8.50
C GLY A 101 4.41 6.23 7.11
N PHE A 102 4.74 7.50 6.92
CA PHE A 102 4.60 8.21 5.65
C PHE A 102 5.94 8.75 5.20
N LEU A 103 6.19 8.64 3.92
CA LEU A 103 7.34 9.30 3.26
C LEU A 103 7.11 10.81 3.16
N GLY A 104 5.88 11.19 2.83
CA GLY A 104 5.45 12.58 2.70
C GLY A 104 5.75 13.19 1.34
N VAL A 105 5.46 12.44 0.29
CA VAL A 105 5.54 12.88 -1.11
C VAL A 105 4.18 12.84 -1.77
N GLY A 106 3.86 13.83 -2.60
CA GLY A 106 2.85 13.68 -3.63
C GLY A 106 3.42 12.81 -4.73
N SER A 107 2.66 11.82 -5.21
CA SER A 107 3.14 10.77 -6.08
C SER A 107 2.35 10.70 -7.39
N LEU A 108 3.07 10.54 -8.50
CA LEU A 108 2.53 10.19 -9.80
C LEU A 108 3.13 8.84 -10.20
N ASP A 109 2.27 7.87 -10.44
CA ASP A 109 2.66 6.54 -10.89
C ASP A 109 3.05 6.58 -12.36
N LEU A 110 4.35 6.38 -12.63
CA LEU A 110 4.87 6.43 -13.99
C LEU A 110 4.47 5.20 -14.82
N SER A 111 4.10 4.10 -14.20
CA SER A 111 3.60 2.90 -14.89
C SER A 111 2.19 3.10 -15.47
N ASN A 112 1.47 4.13 -15.02
CA ASN A 112 0.13 4.46 -15.50
C ASN A 112 0.18 5.58 -16.55
N GLU A 113 0.28 5.20 -17.82
CA GLU A 113 0.39 6.14 -18.95
C GLU A 113 -0.75 7.16 -19.00
N MET A 114 -1.98 6.77 -18.65
CA MET A 114 -3.14 7.68 -18.65
C MET A 114 -3.00 8.75 -17.55
N GLN A 115 -2.55 8.37 -16.36
CA GLN A 115 -2.30 9.32 -15.29
C GLN A 115 -1.16 10.28 -15.64
N VAL A 116 -0.09 9.77 -16.26
CA VAL A 116 1.04 10.59 -16.73
C VAL A 116 0.58 11.59 -17.79
N ALA A 117 -0.22 11.15 -18.76
CA ALA A 117 -0.75 12.05 -19.81
C ALA A 117 -1.66 13.14 -19.21
N ALA A 118 -2.57 12.78 -18.31
CA ALA A 118 -3.45 13.73 -17.62
C ALA A 118 -2.66 14.73 -16.76
N TYR A 119 -1.62 14.26 -16.04
CA TYR A 119 -0.73 15.12 -15.27
C TYR A 119 0.01 16.11 -16.17
N ASN A 120 0.59 15.63 -17.27
CA ASN A 120 1.32 16.47 -18.24
C ASN A 120 0.42 17.57 -18.84
N GLN A 121 -0.81 17.23 -19.19
CA GLN A 121 -1.78 18.19 -19.72
C GLN A 121 -2.14 19.27 -18.68
N ARG A 122 -2.40 18.85 -17.43
CA ARG A 122 -2.79 19.76 -16.35
C ARG A 122 -1.65 20.68 -15.92
N GLU A 123 -0.46 20.11 -15.71
CA GLU A 123 0.69 20.83 -15.15
C GLU A 123 1.60 21.45 -16.22
N LYS A 124 1.26 21.25 -17.51
CA LYS A 124 2.08 21.70 -18.67
C LYS A 124 3.52 21.20 -18.59
N LYS A 125 3.70 19.94 -18.19
CA LYS A 125 4.98 19.25 -18.05
C LYS A 125 5.13 18.17 -19.13
N ASN A 126 6.32 17.59 -19.23
CA ASN A 126 6.62 16.49 -20.15
C ASN A 126 7.32 15.36 -19.38
N VAL A 127 6.62 14.80 -18.38
CA VAL A 127 7.08 13.63 -17.63
C VAL A 127 6.88 12.40 -18.51
N LYS A 128 7.87 11.53 -18.59
CA LYS A 128 7.80 10.28 -19.37
C LYS A 128 7.20 9.17 -18.52
N ALA A 129 6.33 8.37 -19.11
CA ALA A 129 5.88 7.10 -18.52
C ALA A 129 7.05 6.11 -18.44
N GLY A 130 6.99 5.17 -17.51
CA GLY A 130 8.01 4.17 -17.24
C GLY A 130 7.84 3.58 -15.85
N ASP A 131 8.90 3.06 -15.28
CA ASP A 131 8.90 2.51 -13.93
C ASP A 131 9.22 3.60 -12.90
N GLY A 132 8.62 3.48 -11.72
CA GLY A 132 8.89 4.34 -10.58
C GLY A 132 7.79 5.32 -10.23
N ILE A 133 8.04 6.08 -9.18
CA ILE A 133 7.15 7.11 -8.67
C ILE A 133 7.78 8.48 -8.84
N TYR A 134 7.17 9.31 -9.68
CA TYR A 134 7.57 10.70 -9.83
C TYR A 134 7.03 11.53 -8.66
N VAL A 135 7.90 12.26 -7.99
CA VAL A 135 7.56 13.14 -6.87
C VAL A 135 6.98 14.44 -7.42
N THR A 136 5.71 14.69 -7.13
CA THR A 136 5.00 15.90 -7.59
C THR A 136 5.11 17.03 -6.60
N GLU A 137 5.11 16.73 -5.31
CA GLU A 137 5.21 17.69 -4.19
C GLU A 137 5.81 17.03 -2.95
N ILE A 138 6.24 17.86 -1.99
CA ILE A 138 6.75 17.42 -0.69
C ILE A 138 5.85 17.97 0.41
N THR A 139 5.42 17.08 1.29
CA THR A 139 4.68 17.46 2.49
C THR A 139 5.62 18.08 3.52
N LYS A 140 5.26 19.25 4.05
CA LYS A 140 6.04 19.93 5.09
C LYS A 140 6.17 19.05 6.35
N LYS A 141 7.34 19.12 6.99
CA LYS A 141 7.70 18.34 8.20
C LYS A 141 7.69 16.83 7.99
N SER A 142 7.75 16.36 6.75
CA SER A 142 7.81 14.95 6.41
C SER A 142 9.25 14.39 6.46
N GLY A 143 9.36 13.06 6.38
CA GLY A 143 10.66 12.41 6.26
C GLY A 143 11.35 12.72 4.92
N ALA A 144 10.58 12.86 3.84
CA ALA A 144 11.11 13.23 2.52
C ALA A 144 11.69 14.64 2.51
N GLU A 145 11.03 15.61 3.17
CA GLU A 145 11.57 16.98 3.32
C GLU A 145 12.90 16.97 4.07
N ASP A 146 12.96 16.30 5.23
CA ASP A 146 14.18 16.22 6.05
C ASP A 146 15.33 15.55 5.30
N ALA A 147 15.02 14.59 4.43
CA ALA A 147 16.00 13.85 3.63
C ALA A 147 16.41 14.58 2.33
N GLY A 148 15.81 15.73 2.01
CA GLY A 148 16.14 16.52 0.83
C GLY A 148 15.63 15.92 -0.49
N ILE A 149 14.61 15.08 -0.46
CA ILE A 149 13.85 14.66 -1.65
C ILE A 149 13.10 15.88 -2.19
N GLN A 150 12.99 16.02 -3.51
CA GLN A 150 12.44 17.20 -4.16
C GLN A 150 11.42 16.83 -5.23
N PRO A 151 10.47 17.73 -5.55
CA PRO A 151 9.64 17.57 -6.74
C PRO A 151 10.50 17.40 -8.00
N GLY A 152 10.16 16.41 -8.81
CA GLY A 152 10.95 16.04 -10.00
C GLY A 152 11.85 14.82 -9.81
N ASP A 153 12.06 14.36 -8.57
CA ASP A 153 12.73 13.08 -8.32
C ASP A 153 11.86 11.91 -8.77
N ILE A 154 12.49 10.83 -9.19
CA ILE A 154 11.81 9.56 -9.50
C ILE A 154 12.31 8.51 -8.50
N ILE A 155 11.45 8.07 -7.60
CA ILE A 155 11.76 7.00 -6.65
C ILE A 155 11.69 5.66 -7.38
N THR A 156 12.79 4.91 -7.36
CA THR A 156 12.94 3.63 -8.08
C THR A 156 13.18 2.45 -7.16
N LYS A 157 13.57 2.68 -5.87
CA LYS A 157 13.78 1.61 -4.90
C LYS A 157 13.57 2.10 -3.48
N ILE A 158 13.02 1.22 -2.63
CA ILE A 158 12.96 1.42 -1.17
C ILE A 158 13.52 0.17 -0.49
N ASP A 159 14.59 0.35 0.28
CA ASP A 159 15.41 -0.74 0.81
C ASP A 159 15.85 -1.65 -0.35
N ASN A 160 15.51 -2.96 -0.30
CA ASN A 160 15.81 -3.93 -1.34
C ASN A 160 14.64 -4.14 -2.34
N ASN A 161 13.56 -3.35 -2.25
CA ASN A 161 12.39 -3.51 -3.09
C ASN A 161 12.41 -2.52 -4.23
N ASP A 162 12.34 -2.99 -5.46
CA ASP A 162 12.16 -2.14 -6.63
C ASP A 162 10.76 -1.54 -6.60
N ILE A 163 10.65 -0.28 -6.99
CA ILE A 163 9.41 0.48 -7.03
C ILE A 163 9.11 0.76 -8.49
N ASN A 164 8.24 -0.06 -9.08
CA ASN A 164 7.81 0.08 -10.47
C ASN A 164 6.55 0.93 -10.57
N GLY A 165 5.74 0.99 -9.50
CA GLY A 165 4.50 1.74 -9.45
C GLY A 165 4.00 1.99 -8.02
N PHE A 166 2.80 2.58 -7.93
CA PHE A 166 2.21 2.98 -6.65
C PHE A 166 1.99 1.81 -5.67
N SER A 167 1.63 0.64 -6.17
CA SER A 167 1.40 -0.55 -5.32
C SER A 167 2.67 -1.01 -4.60
N ASP A 168 3.83 -0.95 -5.28
CA ASP A 168 5.12 -1.30 -4.67
C ASP A 168 5.49 -0.29 -3.58
N LEU A 169 5.31 1.01 -3.87
CA LEU A 169 5.50 2.07 -2.89
C LEU A 169 4.59 1.88 -1.67
N SER A 170 3.31 1.63 -1.91
CA SER A 170 2.32 1.41 -0.85
C SER A 170 2.67 0.23 0.05
N LEU A 171 3.14 -0.89 -0.53
CA LEU A 171 3.54 -2.07 0.23
C LEU A 171 4.82 -1.80 1.03
N ALA A 172 5.83 -1.19 0.41
CA ALA A 172 7.11 -0.90 1.04
C ALA A 172 6.95 0.03 2.26
N ILE A 173 6.11 1.06 2.14
CA ILE A 173 5.85 2.03 3.22
C ILE A 173 4.77 1.52 4.18
N GLY A 174 3.73 0.87 3.69
CA GLY A 174 2.57 0.42 4.47
C GLY A 174 2.90 -0.59 5.57
N SER A 175 3.98 -1.35 5.39
CA SER A 175 4.50 -2.29 6.40
C SER A 175 5.34 -1.59 7.49
N ARG A 176 5.57 -0.28 7.41
CA ARG A 176 6.43 0.49 8.31
C ARG A 176 5.64 1.35 9.29
N ARG A 177 6.31 1.74 10.38
CA ARG A 177 5.77 2.60 11.44
C ARG A 177 6.43 3.98 11.40
N PRO A 178 5.83 5.00 12.02
CA PRO A 178 6.53 6.26 12.29
C PRO A 178 7.82 5.98 13.09
N GLY A 179 8.92 6.62 12.68
CA GLY A 179 10.26 6.40 13.24
C GLY A 179 11.11 5.33 12.53
N ASP A 180 10.51 4.46 11.74
CA ASP A 180 11.28 3.51 10.92
C ASP A 180 12.09 4.27 9.87
N LYS A 181 13.31 3.77 9.61
CA LYS A 181 14.20 4.30 8.58
C LYS A 181 14.16 3.39 7.35
N VAL A 182 14.09 4.00 6.19
CA VAL A 182 14.13 3.32 4.88
C VAL A 182 15.19 3.96 4.00
N ALA A 183 15.92 3.13 3.25
CA ALA A 183 16.84 3.60 2.22
C ALA A 183 16.05 3.86 0.93
N VAL A 184 16.01 5.10 0.48
CA VAL A 184 15.32 5.50 -0.75
C VAL A 184 16.33 5.74 -1.85
N THR A 185 16.22 5.00 -2.95
CA THR A 185 16.95 5.25 -4.19
C THR A 185 16.05 6.03 -5.13
N TYR A 186 16.57 7.13 -5.63
CA TYR A 186 15.85 7.99 -6.58
C TYR A 186 16.76 8.53 -7.67
N THR A 187 16.18 8.88 -8.80
CA THR A 187 16.87 9.54 -9.90
C THR A 187 16.51 11.02 -9.92
N ARG A 188 17.53 11.89 -9.94
CA ARG A 188 17.41 13.34 -10.09
C ARG A 188 18.28 13.79 -11.24
N ASN A 189 17.70 14.43 -12.27
CA ASN A 189 18.42 14.90 -13.45
C ASN A 189 19.29 13.80 -14.11
N GLY A 190 18.75 12.58 -14.19
CA GLY A 190 19.44 11.41 -14.77
C GLY A 190 20.50 10.76 -13.88
N LYS A 191 20.75 11.28 -12.67
CA LYS A 191 21.70 10.70 -11.71
C LYS A 191 20.98 9.94 -10.62
N VAL A 192 21.45 8.72 -10.34
CA VAL A 192 20.97 7.90 -9.23
C VAL A 192 21.54 8.39 -7.91
N ASN A 193 20.68 8.54 -6.93
CA ASN A 193 21.00 9.00 -5.58
C ASN A 193 20.39 8.03 -4.55
N ASN A 194 20.99 7.98 -3.36
CA ASN A 194 20.49 7.20 -2.23
C ASN A 194 20.44 8.09 -0.99
N VAL A 195 19.36 7.98 -0.21
CA VAL A 195 19.20 8.69 1.04
C VAL A 195 18.43 7.85 2.05
N ASN A 196 18.78 7.98 3.33
CA ASN A 196 17.99 7.38 4.41
C ASN A 196 16.88 8.35 4.83
N VAL A 197 15.64 7.88 4.80
CA VAL A 197 14.48 8.65 5.20
C VAL A 197 13.90 8.07 6.48
N THR A 198 13.67 8.89 7.50
CA THR A 198 12.90 8.52 8.68
C THR A 198 11.42 8.78 8.40
N LEU A 199 10.62 7.73 8.40
CA LEU A 199 9.17 7.85 8.17
C LEU A 199 8.51 8.55 9.35
N LYS A 200 7.51 9.38 9.07
CA LYS A 200 6.76 10.13 10.08
C LYS A 200 5.27 9.84 9.98
N ASP A 201 4.52 10.15 11.03
CA ASP A 201 3.06 10.18 10.97
C ASP A 201 2.57 11.42 10.20
N LEU A 202 1.26 11.52 9.95
CA LEU A 202 0.66 12.67 9.25
C LEU A 202 0.85 14.02 9.96
N LYS A 203 1.23 14.03 11.24
CA LYS A 203 1.51 15.23 12.03
C LYS A 203 3.00 15.56 12.11
N GLY A 204 3.84 14.75 11.47
CA GLY A 204 5.31 14.89 11.47
C GLY A 204 6.00 14.24 12.68
N GLY A 205 5.28 13.41 13.45
CA GLY A 205 5.83 12.66 14.58
C GLY A 205 6.55 11.38 14.13
N THR A 206 7.54 10.95 14.92
CA THR A 206 8.30 9.71 14.71
C THR A 206 7.98 8.62 15.71
N SER A 207 7.09 8.88 16.67
CA SER A 207 6.69 7.92 17.69
C SER A 207 5.39 7.24 17.36
N SER A 208 5.28 5.94 17.69
CA SER A 208 4.01 5.22 17.65
C SER A 208 3.06 5.82 18.69
N ARG A 209 1.78 5.94 18.35
CA ARG A 209 0.72 6.48 19.23
C ARG A 209 -0.16 5.33 19.70
N SER A 210 -0.69 5.43 20.92
CA SER A 210 -1.72 4.51 21.42
C SER A 210 -3.12 5.09 21.17
N LYS A 211 -4.16 4.24 21.26
CA LYS A 211 -5.54 4.70 21.20
C LYS A 211 -5.86 5.70 22.33
N ASP A 212 -5.15 5.59 23.47
CA ASP A 212 -5.34 6.49 24.61
C ASP A 212 -4.73 7.88 24.36
N ASP A 213 -3.74 7.98 23.45
CA ASP A 213 -3.12 9.24 23.04
C ASP A 213 -3.98 10.05 22.04
N LEU A 214 -5.10 9.48 21.57
CA LEU A 214 -5.98 10.14 20.62
C LEU A 214 -6.81 11.22 21.29
N THR A 215 -6.94 12.38 20.67
CA THR A 215 -7.87 13.42 21.06
C THR A 215 -9.32 12.98 20.85
N VAL A 216 -10.28 13.63 21.51
CA VAL A 216 -11.72 13.32 21.37
C VAL A 216 -12.16 13.35 19.90
N THR A 217 -11.71 14.34 19.13
CA THR A 217 -12.02 14.49 17.70
C THR A 217 -11.46 13.34 16.85
N GLU A 218 -10.28 12.83 17.22
CA GLU A 218 -9.66 11.70 16.51
C GLU A 218 -10.34 10.37 16.86
N LYS A 219 -10.88 10.23 18.07
CA LYS A 219 -11.63 9.03 18.50
C LYS A 219 -12.95 8.87 17.73
N ILE A 220 -13.64 9.97 17.44
CA ILE A 220 -14.92 9.96 16.69
C ILE A 220 -14.71 9.61 15.20
N GLY A 221 -13.56 9.97 14.63
CA GLY A 221 -13.25 9.65 13.21
C GLY A 221 -12.61 8.28 12.98
N SER A 222 -12.43 7.48 14.03
CA SER A 222 -11.82 6.13 13.97
C SER A 222 -12.83 4.99 14.16
N GLU A 223 -14.09 5.28 14.34
CA GLU A 223 -15.23 4.37 14.33
C GLU A 223 -15.83 4.30 12.92
#